data_875f6318a268c0b65d59aa821e3815d3
#
_entry.id   875f6318a268c0b65d59aa821e3815d3
#
_cell.length_a   1.000
_cell.length_b   1.000
_cell.length_c   1.000
_cell.angle_alpha   90.00
_cell.angle_beta   90.00
_cell.angle_gamma   90.00
#
_symmetry.space_group_name_H-M   'P 1'
#
loop_
_entity.id
_entity.type
_entity.pdbx_description
1 polymer ?
#
loop_
_entity_poly.entity_id
_entity_poly.type
_entity_poly.pdbx_seq_one_letter_code
_entity_poly.pdbx_strand_id
1 'polypeptide(L)'
;MYIENTGIEEIVADLSLLDEIMLKHDLVRAGQWDYERVTYDKKYVIKEGTYYLRVFGYTTDGDVDTRDAIMNLKKPVIGKHYYPHGVEYGEDEIFPEGLIKDCKATLKAVFEELQPYVLVK
;
A
#
# COMPACT_ATOMS: atom_id res chain seq x y z
N MET A 1 -1.83 2.55 12.08
CA MET A 1 -1.94 1.15 12.56
C MET A 1 -1.44 0.21 11.48
N TYR A 2 -0.41 -0.55 11.79
CA TYR A 2 0.08 -1.59 10.88
C TYR A 2 -0.91 -2.75 10.81
N ILE A 3 -1.07 -3.31 9.61
CA ILE A 3 -1.90 -4.49 9.42
C ILE A 3 -0.98 -5.71 9.36
N GLU A 4 -1.12 -6.57 10.35
CA GLU A 4 -0.26 -7.74 10.52
C GLU A 4 -0.75 -8.95 9.71
N ASN A 5 0.16 -9.88 9.45
CA ASN A 5 -0.13 -11.19 8.87
C ASN A 5 -0.78 -11.17 7.49
N THR A 6 -0.46 -10.15 6.67
CA THR A 6 -1.00 -10.06 5.31
C THR A 6 -0.13 -10.76 4.28
N GLY A 7 1.16 -10.94 4.57
CA GLY A 7 2.13 -11.45 3.62
C GLY A 7 2.62 -10.42 2.61
N ILE A 8 2.02 -9.23 2.58
CA ILE A 8 2.39 -8.16 1.65
C ILE A 8 3.87 -7.78 1.78
N GLU A 9 4.39 -7.72 3.01
CA GLU A 9 5.79 -7.36 3.28
C GLU A 9 6.80 -8.39 2.76
N GLU A 10 6.33 -9.56 2.33
CA GLU A 10 7.19 -10.59 1.75
C GLU A 10 7.25 -10.52 0.21
N ILE A 11 6.47 -9.63 -0.39
CA ILE A 11 6.36 -9.56 -1.84
C ILE A 11 7.50 -8.77 -2.47
N VAL A 12 8.11 -9.38 -3.48
CA VAL A 12 9.06 -8.74 -4.40
C VAL A 12 8.49 -8.93 -5.80
N ALA A 13 8.28 -7.84 -6.52
CA ALA A 13 7.67 -7.92 -7.85
C ALA A 13 8.07 -6.73 -8.72
N ASP A 14 7.89 -6.89 -10.04
CA ASP A 14 8.13 -5.84 -11.02
C ASP A 14 7.18 -4.64 -10.81
N LEU A 15 7.72 -3.44 -10.90
CA LEU A 15 6.96 -2.21 -10.66
C LEU A 15 5.74 -2.06 -11.58
N SER A 16 5.91 -2.32 -12.88
CA SER A 16 4.80 -2.16 -13.84
C SER A 16 3.63 -3.07 -13.50
N LEU A 17 3.93 -4.28 -13.08
CA LEU A 17 2.92 -5.25 -12.66
C LEU A 17 2.27 -4.84 -11.36
N LEU A 18 3.05 -4.34 -10.39
CA LEU A 18 2.53 -3.82 -9.14
C LEU A 18 1.56 -2.67 -9.39
N ASP A 19 1.94 -1.71 -10.23
CA ASP A 19 1.07 -0.57 -10.58
C ASP A 19 -0.27 -1.05 -11.12
N GLU A 20 -0.25 -2.04 -12.00
CA GLU A 20 -1.47 -2.57 -12.63
C GLU A 20 -2.38 -3.28 -11.61
N ILE A 21 -1.81 -4.18 -10.83
CA ILE A 21 -2.58 -4.98 -9.86
C ILE A 21 -3.09 -4.10 -8.70
N MET A 22 -2.26 -3.23 -8.18
CA MET A 22 -2.66 -2.31 -7.10
C MET A 22 -3.83 -1.43 -7.56
N LEU A 23 -3.76 -0.89 -8.77
CA LEU A 23 -4.81 -0.03 -9.30
C LEU A 23 -6.16 -0.75 -9.42
N LYS A 24 -6.16 -2.02 -9.77
CA LYS A 24 -7.39 -2.84 -9.82
C LYS A 24 -8.10 -2.89 -8.48
N HIS A 25 -7.38 -2.72 -7.40
CA HIS A 25 -7.90 -2.77 -6.04
C HIS A 25 -7.97 -1.38 -5.39
N ASP A 26 -7.98 -0.34 -6.22
CA ASP A 26 -8.08 1.07 -5.80
C ASP A 26 -6.89 1.57 -4.99
N LEU A 27 -5.78 0.86 -5.05
CA LEU A 27 -4.51 1.29 -4.46
C LEU A 27 -3.73 2.04 -5.54
N VAL A 28 -3.85 3.36 -5.51
CA VAL A 28 -3.30 4.26 -6.53
C VAL A 28 -1.89 4.69 -6.11
N ARG A 29 -0.96 4.62 -7.04
CA ARG A 29 0.39 5.10 -6.76
C ARG A 29 0.38 6.61 -6.59
N ALA A 30 0.85 7.09 -5.42
CA ALA A 30 0.95 8.51 -5.14
C ALA A 30 2.08 9.14 -5.96
N GLY A 31 1.86 10.38 -6.40
CA GLY A 31 2.86 11.11 -7.15
C GLY A 31 3.95 11.66 -6.25
N GLN A 32 4.99 10.88 -6.02
CA GLN A 32 6.16 11.31 -5.27
C GLN A 32 7.40 11.33 -6.15
N TRP A 33 8.24 12.31 -5.93
CA TRP A 33 9.54 12.40 -6.56
C TRP A 33 10.55 11.57 -5.77
N ASP A 34 10.65 10.29 -6.10
CA ASP A 34 11.63 9.40 -5.49
C ASP A 34 11.95 8.28 -6.48
N TYR A 35 13.22 8.10 -6.80
CA TYR A 35 13.66 7.09 -7.76
C TYR A 35 13.70 5.68 -7.18
N GLU A 36 13.63 5.57 -5.85
CA GLU A 36 13.80 4.30 -5.15
C GLU A 36 12.57 3.84 -4.37
N ARG A 37 11.55 4.69 -4.25
CA ARG A 37 10.38 4.41 -3.40
C ARG A 37 9.07 4.69 -4.11
N VAL A 38 8.06 3.93 -3.72
CA VAL A 38 6.68 4.16 -4.17
C VAL A 38 5.74 4.05 -2.99
N THR A 39 4.60 4.70 -3.10
CA THR A 39 3.51 4.61 -2.13
C THR A 39 2.21 4.35 -2.88
N TYR A 40 1.49 3.31 -2.47
CA TYR A 40 0.16 3.01 -3.01
C TYR A 40 -0.88 3.33 -1.96
N ASP A 41 -1.86 4.15 -2.31
CA ASP A 41 -2.89 4.63 -1.39
C ASP A 41 -4.28 4.26 -1.87
N LYS A 42 -5.09 3.70 -0.97
CA LYS A 42 -6.54 3.58 -1.15
C LYS A 42 -7.22 4.52 -0.16
N LYS A 43 -7.98 5.48 -0.69
CA LYS A 43 -8.66 6.48 0.13
C LYS A 43 -10.04 5.99 0.55
N TYR A 44 -10.35 6.16 1.83
CA TYR A 44 -11.67 5.88 2.39
C TYR A 44 -12.26 7.16 2.94
N VAL A 45 -13.45 7.51 2.47
CA VAL A 45 -14.22 8.63 3.04
C VAL A 45 -15.47 8.01 3.66
N ILE A 46 -15.49 7.97 4.98
CA ILE A 46 -16.58 7.37 5.74
C ILE A 46 -17.09 8.37 6.78
N LYS A 47 -18.14 8.00 7.51
CA LYS A 47 -18.78 8.87 8.50
C LYS A 47 -17.78 9.40 9.53
N GLU A 48 -16.84 8.57 9.97
CA GLU A 48 -15.87 8.89 11.03
C GLU A 48 -14.73 9.77 10.52
N GLY A 49 -14.57 9.89 9.20
CA GLY A 49 -13.50 10.73 8.64
C GLY A 49 -12.90 10.17 7.36
N THR A 50 -11.74 10.70 7.00
CA THR A 50 -10.99 10.26 5.84
C THR A 50 -9.79 9.44 6.28
N TYR A 51 -9.64 8.28 5.68
CA TYR A 51 -8.58 7.32 6.02
C TYR A 51 -7.84 6.89 4.76
N TYR A 52 -6.63 6.38 4.94
CA TYR A 52 -5.83 5.82 3.86
C TYR A 52 -5.28 4.46 4.25
N LEU A 53 -5.48 3.49 3.37
CA LEU A 53 -4.71 2.25 3.39
C LEU A 53 -3.46 2.50 2.55
N ARG A 54 -2.29 2.32 3.12
CA ARG A 54 -1.01 2.64 2.50
C ARG A 54 -0.10 1.44 2.43
N VAL A 55 0.45 1.20 1.23
CA VAL A 55 1.48 0.18 1.03
C VAL A 55 2.71 0.87 0.45
N PHE A 56 3.81 0.79 1.19
CA PHE A 56 5.09 1.34 0.75
C PHE A 56 5.91 0.25 0.05
N GLY A 57 6.68 0.66 -0.94
CA GLY A 57 7.65 -0.19 -1.59
C GLY A 57 8.96 0.54 -1.82
N TYR A 58 10.03 -0.21 -1.92
CA TYR A 58 11.34 0.35 -2.24
C TYR A 58 12.08 -0.58 -3.19
N THR A 59 13.03 -0.02 -3.95
CA THR A 59 13.88 -0.81 -4.82
C THR A 59 15.34 -0.56 -4.53
N THR A 60 16.15 -1.60 -4.74
CA THR A 60 17.60 -1.53 -4.77
C THR A 60 18.11 -1.86 -6.16
N ASP A 61 17.20 -2.09 -7.11
CA ASP A 61 17.53 -2.53 -8.46
C ASP A 61 16.57 -1.86 -9.45
N GLY A 62 17.10 -1.00 -10.28
CA GLY A 62 16.33 -0.26 -11.27
C GLY A 62 15.92 1.12 -10.78
N ASP A 63 15.07 1.77 -11.56
CA ASP A 63 14.64 3.15 -11.37
C ASP A 63 13.12 3.25 -11.52
N VAL A 64 12.45 3.76 -10.50
CA VAL A 64 11.00 3.95 -10.47
C VAL A 64 10.54 4.91 -11.58
N ASP A 65 11.33 5.93 -11.89
CA ASP A 65 11.00 6.92 -12.90
C ASP A 65 10.89 6.31 -14.30
N THR A 66 11.73 5.36 -14.61
CA THR A 66 11.69 4.63 -15.89
C THR A 66 10.77 3.41 -15.86
N ARG A 67 10.19 3.11 -14.71
CA ARG A 67 9.37 1.91 -14.45
C ARG A 67 10.12 0.60 -14.63
N ASP A 68 11.44 0.67 -14.61
CA ASP A 68 12.33 -0.48 -14.71
C ASP A 68 12.91 -0.76 -13.33
N ALA A 69 12.08 -1.25 -12.44
CA ALA A 69 12.46 -1.47 -11.05
C ALA A 69 11.83 -2.75 -10.50
N ILE A 70 12.58 -3.41 -9.64
CA ILE A 70 12.09 -4.53 -8.83
C ILE A 70 11.80 -3.98 -7.45
N MET A 71 10.55 -4.08 -7.03
CA MET A 71 10.07 -3.47 -5.79
C MET A 71 9.94 -4.50 -4.66
N ASN A 72 10.34 -4.07 -3.48
CA ASN A 72 10.15 -4.81 -2.23
C ASN A 72 9.08 -4.08 -1.44
N LEU A 73 7.97 -4.74 -1.17
CA LEU A 73 6.87 -4.14 -0.42
C LEU A 73 7.12 -4.20 1.08
N LYS A 74 6.58 -3.23 1.78
CA LYS A 74 6.63 -3.14 3.25
C LYS A 74 5.28 -3.48 3.85
N LYS A 75 5.26 -3.63 5.17
CA LYS A 75 4.03 -3.93 5.92
C LYS A 75 3.00 -2.81 5.70
N PRO A 76 1.76 -3.15 5.32
CA PRO A 76 0.71 -2.15 5.12
C PRO A 76 0.33 -1.41 6.39
N VAL A 77 -0.12 -0.17 6.23
CA VAL A 77 -0.51 0.68 7.35
C VAL A 77 -1.82 1.40 7.02
N ILE A 78 -2.68 1.60 8.04
CA ILE A 78 -3.86 2.44 7.94
C ILE A 78 -3.59 3.73 8.70
N GLY A 79 -3.92 4.88 8.09
CA GLY A 79 -3.80 6.18 8.74
C GLY A 79 -5.08 6.98 8.60
N LYS A 80 -5.30 7.90 9.53
CA LYS A 80 -6.40 8.84 9.50
C LYS A 80 -5.87 10.21 9.06
N HIS A 81 -6.55 10.82 8.10
CA HIS A 81 -6.17 12.14 7.60
C HIS A 81 -6.82 13.23 8.43
N TYR A 82 -6.00 14.14 8.95
CA TYR A 82 -6.43 15.32 9.68
C TYR A 82 -6.07 16.58 8.91
N TYR A 83 -7.07 17.24 8.36
CA TYR A 83 -6.84 18.52 7.70
C TYR A 83 -6.56 19.62 8.75
N PRO A 84 -5.51 20.46 8.61
CA PRO A 84 -4.53 20.48 7.51
C PRO A 84 -3.25 19.67 7.78
N HIS A 85 -3.24 18.80 8.79
CA HIS A 85 -2.01 18.19 9.34
C HIS A 85 -1.52 16.94 8.63
N GLY A 86 -2.28 16.38 7.70
CA GLY A 86 -1.86 15.17 7.00
C GLY A 86 -2.34 13.89 7.68
N VAL A 87 -1.65 12.77 7.44
CA VAL A 87 -2.09 11.44 7.86
C VAL A 87 -1.41 11.02 9.14
N GLU A 88 -2.20 10.57 10.12
CA GLU A 88 -1.72 10.09 11.41
C GLU A 88 -1.90 8.57 11.50
N TYR A 89 -0.86 7.88 11.96
CA TYR A 89 -0.84 6.42 12.08
C TYR A 89 -0.78 5.94 13.52
N GLY A 90 -0.80 6.85 14.48
CA GLY A 90 -0.51 6.59 15.88
C GLY A 90 -1.41 5.53 16.54
N GLU A 91 -0.89 4.93 17.59
CA GLU A 91 -1.62 3.92 18.36
C GLU A 91 -2.85 4.48 19.08
N ASP A 92 -2.87 5.80 19.27
CA ASP A 92 -4.00 6.49 19.89
C ASP A 92 -5.19 6.63 18.93
N GLU A 93 -4.99 6.35 17.65
CA GLU A 93 -6.06 6.44 16.67
C GLU A 93 -6.98 5.23 16.77
N ILE A 94 -8.29 5.51 16.73
CA ILE A 94 -9.31 4.47 16.71
C ILE A 94 -9.77 4.31 15.27
N PHE A 95 -9.63 3.10 14.75
CA PHE A 95 -10.04 2.76 13.40
C PHE A 95 -11.31 1.92 13.44
N PRO A 96 -12.38 2.32 12.71
CA PRO A 96 -13.62 1.52 12.68
C PRO A 96 -13.37 0.09 12.19
N GLU A 97 -14.04 -0.87 12.81
CA GLU A 97 -13.90 -2.29 12.47
C GLU A 97 -14.21 -2.58 11.00
N GLY A 98 -15.23 -1.92 10.46
CA GLY A 98 -15.59 -2.08 9.04
C GLY A 98 -14.49 -1.63 8.11
N LEU A 99 -13.80 -0.54 8.46
CA LEU A 99 -12.66 -0.04 7.71
C LEU A 99 -11.51 -1.06 7.74
N ILE A 100 -11.17 -1.55 8.92
CA ILE A 100 -10.09 -2.54 9.09
C ILE A 100 -10.41 -3.80 8.28
N LYS A 101 -11.65 -4.26 8.36
CA LYS A 101 -12.11 -5.46 7.65
C LYS A 101 -12.01 -5.29 6.14
N ASP A 102 -12.41 -4.13 5.61
CA ASP A 102 -12.30 -3.83 4.18
C ASP A 102 -10.83 -3.75 3.74
N CYS A 103 -9.99 -3.10 4.53
CA CYS A 103 -8.55 -3.03 4.25
C CYS A 103 -7.93 -4.43 4.20
N LYS A 104 -8.26 -5.30 5.14
CA LYS A 104 -7.77 -6.69 5.15
C LYS A 104 -8.23 -7.46 3.92
N ALA A 105 -9.49 -7.27 3.52
CA ALA A 105 -10.03 -7.93 2.32
C ALA A 105 -9.32 -7.45 1.06
N THR A 106 -9.07 -6.14 0.95
CA THR A 106 -8.32 -5.56 -0.17
C THR A 106 -6.91 -6.15 -0.25
N LEU A 107 -6.21 -6.19 0.88
CA LEU A 107 -4.84 -6.72 0.94
C LEU A 107 -4.78 -8.20 0.61
N LYS A 108 -5.77 -8.97 1.06
CA LYS A 108 -5.86 -10.40 0.73
C LYS A 108 -6.03 -10.60 -0.77
N ALA A 109 -6.90 -9.83 -1.40
CA ALA A 109 -7.13 -9.91 -2.84
C ALA A 109 -5.87 -9.54 -3.62
N VAL A 110 -5.17 -8.48 -3.22
CA VAL A 110 -3.89 -8.07 -3.82
C VAL A 110 -2.84 -9.16 -3.66
N PHE A 111 -2.71 -9.72 -2.46
CA PHE A 111 -1.76 -10.77 -2.17
C PHE A 111 -1.99 -11.99 -3.07
N GLU A 112 -3.23 -12.45 -3.18
CA GLU A 112 -3.59 -13.59 -4.00
C GLU A 112 -3.33 -13.34 -5.49
N GLU A 113 -3.67 -12.15 -5.98
CA GLU A 113 -3.46 -11.80 -7.38
C GLU A 113 -1.98 -11.68 -7.75
N LEU A 114 -1.14 -11.23 -6.81
CA LEU A 114 0.30 -11.09 -7.01
C LEU A 114 1.08 -12.40 -6.96
N GLN A 115 0.51 -13.47 -6.35
CA GLN A 115 1.26 -14.71 -6.11
C GLN A 115 1.95 -15.30 -7.34
N PRO A 116 1.31 -15.37 -8.53
CA PRO A 116 1.98 -15.92 -9.72
C PRO A 116 3.21 -15.11 -10.17
N TYR A 117 3.34 -13.88 -9.71
CA TYR A 117 4.33 -12.93 -10.20
C TYR A 117 5.39 -12.57 -9.17
N VAL A 118 5.31 -13.13 -7.98
CA VAL A 118 6.29 -12.86 -6.92
C VAL A 118 7.65 -13.43 -7.32
N LEU A 119 8.66 -12.56 -7.22
CA LEU A 119 10.03 -12.94 -7.53
C LEU A 119 10.68 -13.56 -6.30
N VAL A 120 11.60 -14.50 -6.53
CA VAL A 120 12.35 -15.13 -5.46
C VAL A 120 13.47 -14.18 -5.04
N LYS A 121 13.55 -13.94 -3.73
CA LYS A 121 14.62 -13.13 -3.17
C LYS A 121 15.96 -13.83 -3.21
#